data_458c2f3fce12607498f9ec84fd43d601
#
_entry.id   458c2f3fce12607498f9ec84fd43d601
#
_cell.length_a   1.000
_cell.length_b   1.000
_cell.length_c   1.000
_cell.angle_alpha   90.00
_cell.angle_beta   90.00
_cell.angle_gamma   90.00
#
_symmetry.space_group_name_H-M   'P 1'
#
loop_
_entity.id
_entity.type
_entity.pdbx_description
1 polymer ?
#
loop_
_entity_poly.entity_id
_entity_poly.type
_entity_poly.pdbx_seq_one_letter_code
_entity_poly.pdbx_strand_id
1 'polypeptide(L)'
;MSRTAFAKVKALAVSGPMTVRGFWRLLIGQLASSVGDLCYAVALPWLVLSSGGGPGLLGVVLACFGVSRALAIPAGGILADRFGPRTVMLVTDAVRFGLIMVLGTLASSMPPTFAVLAPISAALGICGGVFVPASFALLPTVLPEKDLAAGNSMSSVATQLGTLLGPALGGILIAGLGQVPALFAVASAYLVSAAALLAFRPPNADPAGEAAVASGAVTFRAVLLRGRFLQVVLVAALIGNAVYAGAVEVALPTLAHRDFGAAGYGILLTGLGAGMIIGALLARWTVPRLRVGYVVMLLGLTMGASVAAVPFAGGLAGALVCIIVFAVANGWSGIVVMTMVQLWAPRHLLARVMSVMLLAMSGTFPLSVAVAGWGVERFGVATFFLLAGCSMAAGILWAITQPAFRNFRPGDQFAGSAGAVAGGTRLDEERR
;
A
#
# COMPACT_ATOMS: atom_id res chain seq x y z
N MET A 1 22.82 -9.36 18.33
CA MET A 1 23.17 -8.49 17.18
C MET A 1 24.69 -8.48 17.07
N SER A 2 25.25 -8.96 15.96
CA SER A 2 26.71 -9.14 15.82
C SER A 2 27.42 -7.79 15.61
N ARG A 3 28.67 -7.68 16.11
CA ARG A 3 29.56 -6.51 15.90
C ARG A 3 29.69 -6.11 14.42
N THR A 4 29.47 -7.04 13.50
CA THR A 4 29.47 -6.82 12.04
C THR A 4 28.24 -6.04 11.53
N ALA A 5 27.06 -6.19 12.16
CA ALA A 5 25.87 -5.41 11.78
C ALA A 5 26.03 -3.96 12.24
N PHE A 6 26.57 -3.74 13.45
CA PHE A 6 26.84 -2.39 13.99
C PHE A 6 27.96 -1.68 13.19
N ALA A 7 29.00 -2.40 12.76
CA ALA A 7 30.05 -1.86 11.91
C ALA A 7 29.54 -1.50 10.49
N LYS A 8 28.64 -2.31 9.90
CA LYS A 8 27.98 -1.99 8.63
C LYS A 8 27.07 -0.77 8.73
N VAL A 9 26.32 -0.63 9.81
CA VAL A 9 25.48 0.55 10.04
C VAL A 9 26.34 1.80 10.26
N LYS A 10 27.47 1.69 10.97
CA LYS A 10 28.42 2.78 11.17
C LYS A 10 29.19 3.15 9.88
N ALA A 11 29.51 2.18 9.04
CA ALA A 11 30.14 2.42 7.74
C ALA A 11 29.15 3.05 6.73
N LEU A 12 27.88 2.68 6.76
CA LEU A 12 26.79 3.36 6.00
C LEU A 12 26.56 4.79 6.45
N ALA A 13 26.82 5.12 7.71
CA ALA A 13 26.71 6.47 8.27
C ALA A 13 27.89 7.38 7.89
N VAL A 14 29.04 6.80 7.52
CA VAL A 14 30.27 7.56 7.18
C VAL A 14 30.53 7.66 5.67
N SER A 15 29.91 6.78 4.87
CA SER A 15 29.99 6.82 3.39
C SER A 15 28.67 6.31 2.81
N GLY A 16 27.73 7.19 2.48
CA GLY A 16 26.47 6.80 1.92
C GLY A 16 25.47 7.95 1.88
N PRO A 17 24.17 7.71 1.64
CA PRO A 17 23.12 8.74 1.48
C PRO A 17 23.07 9.73 2.64
N MET A 18 23.47 9.30 3.85
CA MET A 18 23.50 10.11 5.07
C MET A 18 24.49 11.26 5.04
N THR A 19 25.52 11.20 4.20
CA THR A 19 26.52 12.27 4.03
C THR A 19 26.03 13.39 3.14
N VAL A 20 24.96 13.14 2.35
CA VAL A 20 24.39 14.15 1.46
C VAL A 20 23.57 15.15 2.27
N ARG A 21 24.05 16.41 2.27
CA ARG A 21 23.34 17.50 2.94
C ARG A 21 21.92 17.64 2.41
N GLY A 22 20.94 17.50 3.31
CA GLY A 22 19.52 17.62 2.96
C GLY A 22 18.78 16.31 2.82
N PHE A 23 19.43 15.16 2.61
CA PHE A 23 18.75 13.88 2.53
C PHE A 23 17.96 13.54 3.82
N TRP A 24 18.47 13.89 4.99
CA TRP A 24 17.76 13.77 6.26
C TRP A 24 16.45 14.57 6.30
N ARG A 25 16.45 15.78 5.72
CA ARG A 25 15.23 16.60 5.65
C ARG A 25 14.16 15.95 4.78
N LEU A 26 14.58 15.31 3.68
CA LEU A 26 13.67 14.51 2.85
C LEU A 26 13.07 13.34 3.64
N LEU A 27 13.89 12.58 4.37
CA LEU A 27 13.42 11.45 5.18
C LEU A 27 12.47 11.90 6.31
N ILE A 28 12.79 13.00 6.99
CA ILE A 28 11.92 13.59 8.02
C ILE A 28 10.58 14.01 7.40
N GLY A 29 10.62 14.67 6.22
CA GLY A 29 9.41 15.04 5.50
C GLY A 29 8.56 13.83 5.12
N GLN A 30 9.16 12.79 4.54
CA GLN A 30 8.46 11.56 4.18
C GLN A 30 7.87 10.84 5.41
N LEU A 31 8.63 10.75 6.50
CA LEU A 31 8.14 10.16 7.75
C LEU A 31 6.97 10.95 8.31
N ALA A 32 7.08 12.27 8.40
CA ALA A 32 6.04 13.14 8.93
C ALA A 32 4.77 13.08 8.08
N SER A 33 4.89 13.15 6.74
CA SER A 33 3.75 13.00 5.82
C SER A 33 3.10 11.62 5.95
N SER A 34 3.90 10.53 6.03
CA SER A 34 3.37 9.17 6.22
C SER A 34 2.66 9.00 7.57
N VAL A 35 3.22 9.55 8.65
CA VAL A 35 2.56 9.56 9.96
C VAL A 35 1.25 10.33 9.89
N GLY A 36 1.23 11.50 9.23
CA GLY A 36 0.02 12.29 9.01
C GLY A 36 -1.06 11.52 8.26
N ASP A 37 -0.70 10.87 7.14
CA ASP A 37 -1.61 10.06 6.32
C ASP A 37 -2.23 8.92 7.15
N LEU A 38 -1.45 8.24 7.98
CA LEU A 38 -1.90 7.08 8.74
C LEU A 38 -2.61 7.47 10.06
N CYS A 39 -2.27 8.60 10.66
CA CYS A 39 -3.09 9.21 11.73
C CYS A 39 -4.47 9.61 11.18
N TYR A 40 -4.51 10.21 9.97
CA TYR A 40 -5.77 10.57 9.31
C TYR A 40 -6.61 9.33 8.97
N ALA A 41 -5.99 8.21 8.58
CA ALA A 41 -6.67 6.93 8.36
C ALA A 41 -7.41 6.41 9.61
N VAL A 42 -7.00 6.82 10.82
CA VAL A 42 -7.73 6.56 12.07
C VAL A 42 -8.76 7.67 12.33
N ALA A 43 -8.38 8.93 12.12
CA ALA A 43 -9.19 10.08 12.49
C ALA A 43 -10.45 10.22 11.61
N LEU A 44 -10.37 9.95 10.30
CA LEU A 44 -11.51 10.09 9.38
C LEU A 44 -12.64 9.10 9.69
N PRO A 45 -12.40 7.77 9.77
CA PRO A 45 -13.45 6.83 10.14
C PRO A 45 -14.09 7.16 11.49
N TRP A 46 -13.25 7.53 12.46
CA TRP A 46 -13.74 7.90 13.78
C TRP A 46 -14.62 9.14 13.74
N LEU A 47 -14.21 10.18 13.01
CA LEU A 47 -14.99 11.41 12.84
C LEU A 47 -16.36 11.12 12.18
N VAL A 48 -16.39 10.31 11.11
CA VAL A 48 -17.63 9.94 10.40
C VAL A 48 -18.57 9.17 11.32
N LEU A 49 -18.07 8.13 11.99
CA LEU A 49 -18.89 7.23 12.81
C LEU A 49 -19.40 7.93 14.08
N SER A 50 -18.56 8.73 14.75
CA SER A 50 -18.97 9.47 15.95
C SER A 50 -19.93 10.63 15.67
N SER A 51 -19.96 11.13 14.43
CA SER A 51 -20.94 12.13 13.98
C SER A 51 -22.29 11.54 13.59
N GLY A 52 -22.50 10.23 13.78
CA GLY A 52 -23.73 9.54 13.40
C GLY A 52 -23.84 9.19 11.92
N GLY A 53 -22.75 9.33 11.14
CA GLY A 53 -22.75 9.13 9.69
C GLY A 53 -22.87 7.67 9.22
N GLY A 54 -22.63 6.72 10.10
CA GLY A 54 -22.72 5.29 9.81
C GLY A 54 -21.68 4.75 8.80
N PRO A 55 -21.63 3.42 8.60
CA PRO A 55 -20.66 2.79 7.71
C PRO A 55 -20.91 3.08 6.23
N GLY A 56 -22.15 3.35 5.83
CA GLY A 56 -22.49 3.74 4.46
C GLY A 56 -21.85 5.07 4.07
N LEU A 57 -21.99 6.10 4.91
CA LEU A 57 -21.33 7.39 4.68
C LEU A 57 -19.81 7.24 4.66
N LEU A 58 -19.24 6.46 5.59
CA LEU A 58 -17.81 6.19 5.63
C LEU A 58 -17.32 5.58 4.31
N GLY A 59 -18.01 4.54 3.83
CA GLY A 59 -17.67 3.88 2.56
C GLY A 59 -17.66 4.83 1.37
N VAL A 60 -18.68 5.72 1.27
CA VAL A 60 -18.77 6.70 0.18
C VAL A 60 -17.66 7.76 0.29
N VAL A 61 -17.37 8.26 1.48
CA VAL A 61 -16.29 9.25 1.72
C VAL A 61 -14.93 8.67 1.36
N LEU A 62 -14.66 7.43 1.76
CA LEU A 62 -13.43 6.71 1.37
C LEU A 62 -13.36 6.40 -0.14
N ALA A 63 -14.50 6.11 -0.76
CA ALA A 63 -14.56 5.94 -2.21
C ALA A 63 -14.22 7.24 -2.95
N CYS A 64 -14.73 8.41 -2.49
CA CYS A 64 -14.34 9.71 -3.02
C CYS A 64 -12.83 9.96 -2.92
N PHE A 65 -12.22 9.65 -1.77
CA PHE A 65 -10.76 9.70 -1.59
C PHE A 65 -10.03 8.78 -2.57
N GLY A 66 -10.44 7.52 -2.66
CA GLY A 66 -9.77 6.50 -3.46
C GLY A 66 -9.86 6.75 -4.97
N VAL A 67 -11.06 7.14 -5.48
CA VAL A 67 -11.25 7.49 -6.90
C VAL A 67 -10.38 8.68 -7.27
N SER A 68 -10.45 9.76 -6.48
CA SER A 68 -9.69 10.97 -6.73
C SER A 68 -8.19 10.72 -6.70
N ARG A 69 -7.72 9.89 -5.76
CA ARG A 69 -6.31 9.47 -5.68
C ARG A 69 -5.87 8.70 -6.92
N ALA A 70 -6.65 7.70 -7.35
CA ALA A 70 -6.33 6.87 -8.50
C ALA A 70 -6.24 7.70 -9.79
N LEU A 71 -7.18 8.63 -10.00
CA LEU A 71 -7.19 9.53 -11.15
C LEU A 71 -6.03 10.54 -11.14
N ALA A 72 -5.55 10.93 -9.95
CA ALA A 72 -4.48 11.91 -9.80
C ALA A 72 -3.06 11.32 -9.94
N ILE A 73 -2.86 10.01 -9.77
CA ILE A 73 -1.53 9.37 -9.88
C ILE A 73 -0.83 9.69 -11.23
N PRO A 74 -1.48 9.54 -12.41
CA PRO A 74 -0.82 9.88 -13.68
C PRO A 74 -0.45 11.36 -13.79
N ALA A 75 -1.30 12.25 -13.26
CA ALA A 75 -1.02 13.69 -13.25
C ALA A 75 0.18 14.05 -12.37
N GLY A 76 0.42 13.27 -11.30
CA GLY A 76 1.53 13.51 -10.38
C GLY A 76 2.90 13.43 -11.03
N GLY A 77 3.12 12.47 -11.94
CA GLY A 77 4.35 12.40 -12.73
C GLY A 77 4.53 13.63 -13.62
N ILE A 78 3.50 13.98 -14.40
CA ILE A 78 3.52 15.15 -15.30
C ILE A 78 3.78 16.46 -14.54
N LEU A 79 3.13 16.62 -13.37
CA LEU A 79 3.34 17.79 -12.53
C LEU A 79 4.75 17.84 -11.94
N ALA A 80 5.30 16.68 -11.53
CA ALA A 80 6.66 16.58 -11.02
C ALA A 80 7.69 16.92 -12.09
N ASP A 81 7.49 16.51 -13.34
CA ASP A 81 8.36 16.85 -14.46
C ASP A 81 8.29 18.34 -14.80
N ARG A 82 7.11 18.95 -14.74
CA ARG A 82 6.88 20.34 -15.14
C ARG A 82 7.31 21.35 -14.07
N PHE A 83 6.99 21.11 -12.81
CA PHE A 83 7.18 22.07 -11.70
C PHE A 83 8.30 21.69 -10.74
N GLY A 84 8.92 20.52 -10.96
CA GLY A 84 9.91 19.92 -10.09
C GLY A 84 9.28 19.14 -8.93
N PRO A 85 9.79 17.95 -8.62
CA PRO A 85 9.19 17.03 -7.64
C PRO A 85 9.11 17.64 -6.23
N ARG A 86 10.11 18.41 -5.81
CA ARG A 86 10.11 19.11 -4.51
C ARG A 86 8.95 20.10 -4.38
N THR A 87 8.70 20.92 -5.40
CA THR A 87 7.62 21.92 -5.40
C THR A 87 6.26 21.24 -5.32
N VAL A 88 6.08 20.17 -6.06
CA VAL A 88 4.84 19.37 -6.06
C VAL A 88 4.57 18.77 -4.68
N MET A 89 5.56 18.14 -4.05
CA MET A 89 5.42 17.60 -2.69
C MET A 89 5.10 18.70 -1.67
N LEU A 90 5.80 19.85 -1.74
CA LEU A 90 5.57 20.98 -0.85
C LEU A 90 4.14 21.52 -0.96
N VAL A 91 3.68 21.77 -2.20
CA VAL A 91 2.33 22.29 -2.46
C VAL A 91 1.27 21.29 -1.97
N THR A 92 1.45 20.00 -2.24
CA THR A 92 0.49 18.98 -1.79
C THR A 92 0.42 18.88 -0.27
N ASP A 93 1.54 18.95 0.46
CA ASP A 93 1.52 18.94 1.93
C ASP A 93 0.94 20.23 2.51
N ALA A 94 1.20 21.40 1.91
CA ALA A 94 0.58 22.67 2.30
C ALA A 94 -0.94 22.65 2.09
N VAL A 95 -1.41 22.08 0.97
CA VAL A 95 -2.85 21.90 0.70
C VAL A 95 -3.47 20.93 1.69
N ARG A 96 -2.84 19.78 1.99
CA ARG A 96 -3.31 18.81 2.99
C ARG A 96 -3.42 19.45 4.36
N PHE A 97 -2.39 20.22 4.78
CA PHE A 97 -2.43 20.99 6.02
C PHE A 97 -3.68 21.89 6.06
N GLY A 98 -3.90 22.72 5.03
CA GLY A 98 -5.06 23.61 4.96
C GLY A 98 -6.39 22.86 4.99
N LEU A 99 -6.54 21.75 4.23
CA LEU A 99 -7.76 20.96 4.19
C LEU A 99 -8.09 20.33 5.54
N ILE A 100 -7.10 19.80 6.25
CA ILE A 100 -7.31 19.21 7.58
C ILE A 100 -7.61 20.28 8.61
N MET A 101 -6.98 21.46 8.52
CA MET A 101 -7.32 22.61 9.37
C MET A 101 -8.77 23.06 9.15
N VAL A 102 -9.22 23.16 7.89
CA VAL A 102 -10.62 23.46 7.55
C VAL A 102 -11.57 22.38 8.10
N LEU A 103 -11.23 21.10 7.91
CA LEU A 103 -12.03 20.00 8.44
C LEU A 103 -12.15 20.07 9.98
N GLY A 104 -11.04 20.31 10.68
CA GLY A 104 -11.01 20.43 12.14
C GLY A 104 -11.85 21.62 12.65
N THR A 105 -11.75 22.78 11.98
CA THR A 105 -12.54 23.97 12.35
C THR A 105 -14.03 23.77 12.08
N LEU A 106 -14.42 23.16 10.96
CA LEU A 106 -15.83 22.86 10.68
C LEU A 106 -16.37 21.81 11.67
N ALA A 107 -15.59 20.75 11.96
CA ALA A 107 -15.98 19.71 12.91
C ALA A 107 -16.10 20.23 14.36
N SER A 108 -15.45 21.35 14.71
CA SER A 108 -15.61 21.99 16.02
C SER A 108 -16.94 22.72 16.18
N SER A 109 -17.56 23.13 15.08
CA SER A 109 -18.75 23.98 15.07
C SER A 109 -20.02 23.19 14.77
N MET A 110 -19.95 22.14 13.97
CA MET A 110 -21.08 21.31 13.57
C MET A 110 -20.65 19.89 13.21
N PRO A 111 -21.54 18.89 13.35
CA PRO A 111 -21.27 17.55 12.85
C PRO A 111 -20.99 17.58 11.35
N PRO A 112 -19.84 17.03 10.88
CA PRO A 112 -19.49 17.09 9.47
C PRO A 112 -20.44 16.23 8.63
N THR A 113 -21.05 16.87 7.63
CA THR A 113 -21.97 16.23 6.69
C THR A 113 -21.23 15.67 5.47
N PHE A 114 -21.91 14.85 4.66
CA PHE A 114 -21.40 14.39 3.38
C PHE A 114 -20.89 15.55 2.50
N ALA A 115 -21.61 16.66 2.46
CA ALA A 115 -21.25 17.83 1.66
C ALA A 115 -19.91 18.47 2.06
N VAL A 116 -19.46 18.27 3.30
CA VAL A 116 -18.16 18.71 3.80
C VAL A 116 -17.10 17.62 3.64
N LEU A 117 -17.44 16.39 4.02
CA LEU A 117 -16.48 15.27 4.05
C LEU A 117 -16.05 14.83 2.65
N ALA A 118 -16.99 14.71 1.69
CA ALA A 118 -16.70 14.19 0.36
C ALA A 118 -15.72 15.07 -0.44
N PRO A 119 -15.92 16.41 -0.56
CA PRO A 119 -14.98 17.24 -1.30
C PRO A 119 -13.61 17.33 -0.62
N ILE A 120 -13.55 17.39 0.71
CA ILE A 120 -12.27 17.41 1.44
C ILE A 120 -11.53 16.08 1.25
N SER A 121 -12.22 14.94 1.37
CA SER A 121 -11.62 13.62 1.12
C SER A 121 -11.17 13.46 -0.31
N ALA A 122 -11.93 13.93 -1.30
CA ALA A 122 -11.54 13.92 -2.69
C ALA A 122 -10.27 14.77 -2.93
N ALA A 123 -10.21 15.96 -2.36
CA ALA A 123 -9.04 16.84 -2.47
C ALA A 123 -7.79 16.23 -1.80
N LEU A 124 -7.94 15.61 -0.61
CA LEU A 124 -6.87 14.85 0.05
C LEU A 124 -6.41 13.65 -0.79
N GLY A 125 -7.36 12.97 -1.45
CA GLY A 125 -7.06 11.90 -2.40
C GLY A 125 -6.22 12.38 -3.57
N ILE A 126 -6.58 13.52 -4.20
CA ILE A 126 -5.79 14.15 -5.27
C ILE A 126 -4.38 14.45 -4.77
N CYS A 127 -4.24 15.09 -3.62
CA CYS A 127 -2.92 15.38 -3.04
C CYS A 127 -2.09 14.10 -2.84
N GLY A 128 -2.71 13.03 -2.31
CA GLY A 128 -2.05 11.73 -2.13
C GLY A 128 -1.62 11.08 -3.44
N GLY A 129 -2.47 11.15 -4.46
CA GLY A 129 -2.18 10.62 -5.80
C GLY A 129 -1.02 11.35 -6.48
N VAL A 130 -0.93 12.68 -6.32
CA VAL A 130 0.13 13.50 -6.88
C VAL A 130 1.44 13.38 -6.11
N PHE A 131 1.37 13.27 -4.78
CA PHE A 131 2.55 13.22 -3.89
C PHE A 131 3.44 12.00 -4.16
N VAL A 132 2.84 10.81 -4.35
CA VAL A 132 3.60 9.55 -4.46
C VAL A 132 4.55 9.53 -5.65
N PRO A 133 4.15 9.81 -6.92
CA PRO A 133 5.08 9.88 -8.03
C PRO A 133 6.15 10.94 -7.85
N ALA A 134 5.79 12.12 -7.30
CA ALA A 134 6.74 13.18 -7.03
C ALA A 134 7.80 12.77 -6.00
N SER A 135 7.43 12.01 -4.97
CA SER A 135 8.37 11.52 -3.96
C SER A 135 9.41 10.55 -4.54
N PHE A 136 8.99 9.67 -5.46
CA PHE A 136 9.92 8.79 -6.18
C PHE A 136 10.84 9.55 -7.14
N ALA A 137 10.32 10.59 -7.81
CA ALA A 137 11.09 11.42 -8.72
C ALA A 137 12.12 12.33 -8.00
N LEU A 138 11.89 12.67 -6.73
CA LEU A 138 12.79 13.54 -5.97
C LEU A 138 14.09 12.82 -5.58
N LEU A 139 14.06 11.53 -5.27
CA LEU A 139 15.20 10.81 -4.72
C LEU A 139 16.44 10.81 -5.66
N PRO A 140 16.30 10.54 -6.99
CA PRO A 140 17.42 10.61 -7.93
C PRO A 140 18.02 12.01 -8.11
N THR A 141 17.27 13.07 -7.78
CA THR A 141 17.79 14.45 -7.84
C THR A 141 18.64 14.81 -6.62
N VAL A 142 18.59 14.00 -5.57
CA VAL A 142 19.27 14.23 -4.28
C VAL A 142 20.51 13.37 -4.14
N LEU A 143 20.43 12.12 -4.60
CA LEU A 143 21.45 11.09 -4.37
C LEU A 143 22.16 10.71 -5.67
N PRO A 144 23.47 10.50 -5.63
CA PRO A 144 24.21 9.91 -6.75
C PRO A 144 23.74 8.46 -6.98
N GLU A 145 23.86 7.98 -8.22
CA GLU A 145 23.37 6.66 -8.66
C GLU A 145 23.81 5.51 -7.75
N LYS A 146 25.07 5.52 -7.30
CA LYS A 146 25.63 4.51 -6.38
C LYS A 146 24.91 4.43 -5.03
N ASP A 147 24.28 5.50 -4.57
CA ASP A 147 23.62 5.62 -3.27
C ASP A 147 22.08 5.50 -3.36
N LEU A 148 21.51 5.43 -4.59
CA LEU A 148 20.06 5.37 -4.80
C LEU A 148 19.42 4.14 -4.14
N ALA A 149 20.06 2.96 -4.23
CA ALA A 149 19.52 1.75 -3.61
C ALA A 149 19.43 1.88 -2.08
N ALA A 150 20.44 2.45 -1.44
CA ALA A 150 20.43 2.71 0.00
C ALA A 150 19.43 3.81 0.36
N GLY A 151 19.32 4.86 -0.44
CA GLY A 151 18.34 5.94 -0.27
C GLY A 151 16.90 5.44 -0.38
N ASN A 152 16.59 4.61 -1.38
CA ASN A 152 15.27 3.96 -1.51
C ASN A 152 14.94 3.08 -0.31
N SER A 153 15.92 2.32 0.20
CA SER A 153 15.73 1.49 1.39
C SER A 153 15.41 2.34 2.62
N MET A 154 16.09 3.47 2.80
CA MET A 154 15.85 4.38 3.92
C MET A 154 14.50 5.09 3.80
N SER A 155 14.09 5.53 2.60
CA SER A 155 12.76 6.06 2.34
C SER A 155 11.67 5.03 2.64
N SER A 156 11.88 3.78 2.25
CA SER A 156 10.97 2.67 2.58
C SER A 156 10.85 2.46 4.09
N VAL A 157 11.98 2.52 4.82
CA VAL A 157 11.96 2.42 6.30
C VAL A 157 11.19 3.59 6.91
N ALA A 158 11.38 4.83 6.42
CA ALA A 158 10.63 5.99 6.90
C ALA A 158 9.11 5.81 6.71
N THR A 159 8.69 5.34 5.53
CA THR A 159 7.28 5.05 5.24
C THR A 159 6.73 3.93 6.14
N GLN A 160 7.50 2.84 6.34
CA GLN A 160 7.09 1.74 7.22
C GLN A 160 6.99 2.15 8.69
N LEU A 161 7.87 3.04 9.16
CA LEU A 161 7.74 3.65 10.49
C LEU A 161 6.47 4.49 10.59
N GLY A 162 6.10 5.22 9.53
CA GLY A 162 4.81 5.91 9.45
C GLY A 162 3.63 4.94 9.59
N THR A 163 3.69 3.79 8.90
CA THR A 163 2.66 2.74 8.97
C THR A 163 2.53 2.14 10.38
N LEU A 164 3.61 2.05 11.12
CA LEU A 164 3.59 1.53 12.48
C LEU A 164 3.14 2.58 13.51
N LEU A 165 3.69 3.79 13.41
CA LEU A 165 3.48 4.85 14.40
C LEU A 165 2.18 5.64 14.18
N GLY A 166 1.79 5.85 12.91
CA GLY A 166 0.63 6.68 12.56
C GLY A 166 -0.67 6.23 13.24
N PRO A 167 -1.10 4.97 13.07
CA PRO A 167 -2.34 4.49 13.69
C PRO A 167 -2.31 4.52 15.22
N ALA A 168 -1.16 4.17 15.83
CA ALA A 168 -1.01 4.23 17.28
C ALA A 168 -1.16 5.67 17.80
N LEU A 169 -0.47 6.61 17.18
CA LEU A 169 -0.56 8.04 17.50
C LEU A 169 -1.97 8.57 17.26
N GLY A 170 -2.59 8.23 16.12
CA GLY A 170 -3.96 8.61 15.80
C GLY A 170 -4.95 8.15 16.87
N GLY A 171 -4.88 6.87 17.27
CA GLY A 171 -5.73 6.31 18.32
C GLY A 171 -5.52 6.97 19.68
N ILE A 172 -4.25 7.20 20.09
CA ILE A 172 -3.90 7.89 21.34
C ILE A 172 -4.38 9.33 21.34
N LEU A 173 -4.17 10.07 20.25
CA LEU A 173 -4.59 11.46 20.13
C LEU A 173 -6.12 11.60 20.24
N ILE A 174 -6.87 10.74 19.56
CA ILE A 174 -8.34 10.77 19.61
C ILE A 174 -8.83 10.38 21.01
N ALA A 175 -8.26 9.34 21.63
CA ALA A 175 -8.67 8.88 22.94
C ALA A 175 -8.34 9.89 24.06
N GLY A 176 -7.19 10.58 23.96
CA GLY A 176 -6.71 11.50 24.98
C GLY A 176 -7.17 12.94 24.81
N LEU A 177 -7.26 13.45 23.58
CA LEU A 177 -7.57 14.85 23.29
C LEU A 177 -8.95 15.03 22.65
N GLY A 178 -9.57 13.95 22.16
CA GLY A 178 -10.77 14.01 21.35
C GLY A 178 -10.47 14.17 19.85
N GLN A 179 -11.52 14.05 19.03
CA GLN A 179 -11.38 13.97 17.56
C GLN A 179 -10.91 15.27 16.90
N VAL A 180 -11.39 16.44 17.36
CA VAL A 180 -11.06 17.73 16.76
C VAL A 180 -9.61 18.14 17.02
N PRO A 181 -9.08 18.11 18.27
CA PRO A 181 -7.66 18.35 18.51
C PRO A 181 -6.74 17.32 17.81
N ALA A 182 -7.19 16.08 17.67
CA ALA A 182 -6.43 15.07 16.92
C ALA A 182 -6.27 15.46 15.44
N LEU A 183 -7.29 16.04 14.79
CA LEU A 183 -7.18 16.56 13.41
C LEU A 183 -6.13 17.69 13.31
N PHE A 184 -6.08 18.61 14.27
CA PHE A 184 -5.03 19.64 14.27
C PHE A 184 -3.63 19.07 14.48
N ALA A 185 -3.50 18.00 15.29
CA ALA A 185 -2.24 17.28 15.42
C ALA A 185 -1.85 16.58 14.11
N VAL A 186 -2.80 15.98 13.38
CA VAL A 186 -2.56 15.43 12.02
C VAL A 186 -2.11 16.52 11.06
N ALA A 187 -2.75 17.69 11.07
CA ALA A 187 -2.35 18.83 10.24
C ALA A 187 -0.90 19.22 10.52
N SER A 188 -0.46 19.24 11.80
CA SER A 188 0.91 19.59 12.17
C SER A 188 1.96 18.67 11.53
N ALA A 189 1.65 17.38 11.30
CA ALA A 189 2.54 16.46 10.62
C ALA A 189 2.81 16.88 9.16
N TYR A 190 1.79 17.33 8.43
CA TYR A 190 1.99 17.87 7.08
C TYR A 190 2.75 19.21 7.09
N LEU A 191 2.55 20.04 8.12
CA LEU A 191 3.32 21.28 8.28
C LEU A 191 4.80 20.95 8.52
N VAL A 192 5.12 19.95 9.34
CA VAL A 192 6.50 19.49 9.57
C VAL A 192 7.11 18.98 8.26
N SER A 193 6.36 18.20 7.48
CA SER A 193 6.82 17.73 6.16
C SER A 193 7.10 18.89 5.21
N ALA A 194 6.17 19.84 5.10
CA ALA A 194 6.33 21.02 4.27
C ALA A 194 7.53 21.87 4.71
N ALA A 195 7.72 22.08 6.01
CA ALA A 195 8.88 22.81 6.56
C ALA A 195 10.21 22.09 6.26
N ALA A 196 10.24 20.77 6.38
CA ALA A 196 11.40 19.94 6.04
C ALA A 196 11.77 20.08 4.55
N LEU A 197 10.76 20.05 3.66
CA LEU A 197 10.93 20.25 2.22
C LEU A 197 11.31 21.69 1.87
N LEU A 198 10.82 22.71 2.58
CA LEU A 198 11.24 24.10 2.41
C LEU A 198 12.72 24.29 2.75
N ALA A 199 13.17 23.67 3.85
CA ALA A 199 14.55 23.73 4.28
C ALA A 199 15.50 22.91 3.38
N PHE A 200 14.96 22.02 2.54
CA PHE A 200 15.69 21.21 1.59
C PHE A 200 15.92 21.98 0.28
N ARG A 201 17.17 22.08 -0.17
CA ARG A 201 17.53 22.61 -1.50
C ARG A 201 18.20 21.47 -2.27
N PRO A 202 17.58 20.94 -3.34
CA PRO A 202 18.22 19.95 -4.18
C PRO A 202 19.46 20.57 -4.84
N PRO A 203 20.58 19.83 -4.99
CA PRO A 203 21.63 20.23 -5.91
C PRO A 203 21.00 20.35 -7.32
N ASN A 204 21.49 21.29 -8.15
CA ASN A 204 20.98 21.49 -9.51
C ASN A 204 20.94 20.14 -10.24
N ALA A 205 19.74 19.68 -10.58
CA ALA A 205 19.54 18.44 -11.30
C ALA A 205 19.69 18.72 -12.80
N ASP A 206 20.65 18.06 -13.43
CA ASP A 206 20.59 17.86 -14.88
C ASP A 206 19.37 16.97 -15.20
N PRO A 207 18.61 17.27 -16.28
CA PRO A 207 17.46 16.47 -16.64
C PRO A 207 17.89 15.02 -16.87
N ALA A 208 17.26 14.09 -16.14
CA ALA A 208 17.54 12.66 -16.25
C ALA A 208 17.29 12.18 -17.68
N GLY A 209 18.31 11.52 -18.25
CA GLY A 209 18.26 11.00 -19.60
C GLY A 209 17.13 9.99 -19.79
N GLU A 210 16.54 10.05 -20.97
CA GLU A 210 15.50 9.15 -21.46
C GLU A 210 15.97 7.68 -21.35
N ALA A 211 15.24 6.89 -20.58
CA ALA A 211 15.45 5.45 -20.53
C ALA A 211 15.08 4.84 -21.88
N ALA A 212 16.07 4.36 -22.62
CA ALA A 212 15.92 3.70 -23.91
C ALA A 212 14.97 2.49 -23.80
N VAL A 213 13.87 2.53 -24.56
CA VAL A 213 12.93 1.43 -24.70
C VAL A 213 13.59 0.35 -25.57
N ALA A 214 14.10 -0.71 -24.95
CA ALA A 214 14.60 -1.87 -25.64
C ALA A 214 13.44 -2.62 -26.33
N SER A 215 13.49 -2.71 -27.64
CA SER A 215 12.52 -3.44 -28.47
C SER A 215 12.77 -4.95 -28.33
N GLY A 216 11.94 -5.65 -27.57
CA GLY A 216 11.96 -7.11 -27.42
C GLY A 216 10.86 -7.78 -28.25
N ALA A 217 11.11 -9.00 -28.74
CA ALA A 217 10.22 -9.77 -29.61
C ALA A 217 8.86 -10.15 -28.98
N VAL A 218 8.69 -10.07 -27.65
CA VAL A 218 7.45 -10.37 -26.93
C VAL A 218 6.68 -9.09 -26.64
N THR A 219 5.44 -8.99 -27.14
CA THR A 219 4.58 -7.84 -26.91
C THR A 219 3.91 -7.91 -25.53
N PHE A 220 3.79 -6.79 -24.81
CA PHE A 220 3.08 -6.71 -23.53
C PHE A 220 1.65 -7.27 -23.60
N ARG A 221 0.94 -7.01 -24.71
CA ARG A 221 -0.40 -7.57 -24.96
C ARG A 221 -0.39 -9.11 -24.96
N ALA A 222 0.65 -9.74 -25.51
CA ALA A 222 0.78 -11.20 -25.49
C ALA A 222 0.99 -11.74 -24.09
N VAL A 223 1.80 -11.07 -23.26
CA VAL A 223 2.02 -11.43 -21.86
C VAL A 223 0.71 -11.33 -21.06
N LEU A 224 -0.06 -10.27 -21.25
CA LEU A 224 -1.33 -10.05 -20.55
C LEU A 224 -2.42 -11.04 -20.98
N LEU A 225 -2.57 -11.29 -22.30
CA LEU A 225 -3.66 -12.13 -22.83
C LEU A 225 -3.34 -13.64 -22.80
N ARG A 226 -2.09 -14.03 -22.90
CA ARG A 226 -1.66 -15.45 -22.92
C ARG A 226 -1.00 -15.91 -21.64
N GLY A 227 -0.62 -15.01 -20.75
CA GLY A 227 0.04 -15.29 -19.49
C GLY A 227 -0.92 -15.81 -18.43
N ARG A 228 -1.36 -17.07 -18.51
CA ARG A 228 -2.31 -17.68 -17.55
C ARG A 228 -1.89 -17.50 -16.10
N PHE A 229 -0.60 -17.62 -15.80
CA PHE A 229 -0.08 -17.39 -14.45
C PHE A 229 -0.39 -15.96 -13.97
N LEU A 230 -0.05 -14.94 -14.79
CA LEU A 230 -0.31 -13.54 -14.46
C LEU A 230 -1.80 -13.25 -14.29
N GLN A 231 -2.66 -13.81 -15.16
CA GLN A 231 -4.11 -13.66 -15.08
C GLN A 231 -4.66 -14.20 -13.75
N VAL A 232 -4.23 -15.38 -13.33
CA VAL A 232 -4.66 -15.99 -12.05
C VAL A 232 -4.19 -15.13 -10.88
N VAL A 233 -2.94 -14.68 -10.89
CA VAL A 233 -2.39 -13.79 -9.84
C VAL A 233 -3.15 -12.47 -9.79
N LEU A 234 -3.46 -11.86 -10.93
CA LEU A 234 -4.24 -10.60 -11.00
C LEU A 234 -5.64 -10.77 -10.43
N VAL A 235 -6.36 -11.83 -10.80
CA VAL A 235 -7.71 -12.10 -10.28
C VAL A 235 -7.67 -12.35 -8.76
N ALA A 236 -6.72 -13.17 -8.29
CA ALA A 236 -6.54 -13.41 -6.86
C ALA A 236 -6.18 -12.13 -6.10
N ALA A 237 -5.32 -11.28 -6.66
CA ALA A 237 -4.96 -9.98 -6.09
C ALA A 237 -6.16 -9.03 -6.05
N LEU A 238 -6.96 -8.96 -7.12
CA LEU A 238 -8.19 -8.13 -7.16
C LEU A 238 -9.16 -8.54 -6.04
N ILE A 239 -9.44 -9.84 -5.89
CA ILE A 239 -10.32 -10.36 -4.84
C ILE A 239 -9.72 -10.07 -3.46
N GLY A 240 -8.44 -10.40 -3.25
CA GLY A 240 -7.76 -10.21 -1.98
C GLY A 240 -7.72 -8.75 -1.53
N ASN A 241 -7.42 -7.82 -2.45
CA ASN A 241 -7.38 -6.39 -2.13
C ASN A 241 -8.78 -5.78 -1.94
N ALA A 242 -9.78 -6.24 -2.71
CA ALA A 242 -11.17 -5.83 -2.49
C ALA A 242 -11.65 -6.22 -1.08
N VAL A 243 -11.36 -7.45 -0.66
CA VAL A 243 -11.69 -7.93 0.70
C VAL A 243 -10.91 -7.15 1.76
N TYR A 244 -9.59 -6.97 1.55
CA TYR A 244 -8.73 -6.22 2.46
C TYR A 244 -9.25 -4.81 2.71
N ALA A 245 -9.47 -4.04 1.63
CA ALA A 245 -9.89 -2.65 1.75
C ALA A 245 -11.26 -2.54 2.46
N GLY A 246 -12.23 -3.38 2.12
CA GLY A 246 -13.53 -3.39 2.79
C GLY A 246 -13.45 -3.76 4.27
N ALA A 247 -12.68 -4.80 4.60
CA ALA A 247 -12.55 -5.28 5.96
C ALA A 247 -11.76 -4.30 6.86
N VAL A 248 -10.65 -3.76 6.38
CA VAL A 248 -9.74 -2.93 7.18
C VAL A 248 -10.21 -1.48 7.26
N GLU A 249 -10.70 -0.92 6.14
CA GLU A 249 -11.02 0.51 6.05
C GLU A 249 -12.46 0.86 6.48
N VAL A 250 -13.38 -0.11 6.44
CA VAL A 250 -14.80 0.12 6.77
C VAL A 250 -15.28 -0.76 7.91
N ALA A 251 -15.13 -2.08 7.80
CA ALA A 251 -15.70 -3.00 8.79
C ALA A 251 -14.93 -2.94 10.12
N LEU A 252 -13.59 -2.86 10.10
CA LEU A 252 -12.76 -2.82 11.30
C LEU A 252 -12.97 -1.54 12.12
N PRO A 253 -12.96 -0.31 11.55
CA PRO A 253 -13.28 0.88 12.32
C PRO A 253 -14.73 0.88 12.84
N THR A 254 -15.69 0.33 12.08
CA THR A 254 -17.07 0.19 12.53
C THR A 254 -17.17 -0.74 13.74
N LEU A 255 -16.50 -1.90 13.71
CA LEU A 255 -16.41 -2.81 14.86
C LEU A 255 -15.73 -2.15 16.05
N ALA A 256 -14.61 -1.49 15.81
CA ALA A 256 -13.84 -0.84 16.87
C ALA A 256 -14.60 0.34 17.49
N HIS A 257 -15.32 1.11 16.69
CA HIS A 257 -16.17 2.20 17.20
C HIS A 257 -17.26 1.69 18.15
N ARG A 258 -17.85 0.54 17.82
CA ARG A 258 -18.91 -0.08 18.64
C ARG A 258 -18.36 -0.69 19.93
N ASP A 259 -17.23 -1.43 19.86
CA ASP A 259 -16.82 -2.37 20.90
C ASP A 259 -15.50 -2.00 21.61
N PHE A 260 -14.57 -1.23 20.99
CA PHE A 260 -13.20 -1.07 21.48
C PHE A 260 -12.73 0.38 21.68
N GLY A 261 -13.45 1.35 21.14
CA GLY A 261 -13.04 2.75 21.17
C GLY A 261 -11.88 3.11 20.23
N ALA A 262 -11.50 4.39 20.17
CA ALA A 262 -10.48 4.90 19.28
C ALA A 262 -9.07 4.33 19.56
N ALA A 263 -8.73 4.18 20.86
CA ALA A 263 -7.48 3.58 21.25
C ALA A 263 -7.38 2.10 20.81
N GLY A 264 -8.47 1.34 20.95
CA GLY A 264 -8.57 -0.05 20.48
C GLY A 264 -8.37 -0.15 18.98
N TYR A 265 -8.98 0.77 18.20
CA TYR A 265 -8.76 0.83 16.74
C TYR A 265 -7.30 1.10 16.39
N GLY A 266 -6.67 2.08 17.05
CA GLY A 266 -5.24 2.36 16.87
C GLY A 266 -4.35 1.16 17.18
N ILE A 267 -4.66 0.40 18.25
CA ILE A 267 -3.95 -0.85 18.61
C ILE A 267 -4.11 -1.90 17.51
N LEU A 268 -5.31 -2.10 16.97
CA LEU A 268 -5.57 -3.06 15.88
C LEU A 268 -4.79 -2.72 14.61
N LEU A 269 -4.77 -1.44 14.21
CA LEU A 269 -4.00 -0.99 13.04
C LEU A 269 -2.49 -1.06 13.26
N THR A 270 -2.02 -0.79 14.48
CA THR A 270 -0.60 -0.99 14.84
C THR A 270 -0.22 -2.47 14.75
N GLY A 271 -1.08 -3.36 15.26
CA GLY A 271 -0.93 -4.81 15.13
C GLY A 271 -0.92 -5.27 13.66
N LEU A 272 -1.75 -4.67 12.82
CA LEU A 272 -1.77 -4.89 11.37
C LEU A 272 -0.40 -4.54 10.75
N GLY A 273 0.12 -3.34 11.03
CA GLY A 273 1.42 -2.89 10.51
C GLY A 273 2.59 -3.77 10.99
N ALA A 274 2.63 -4.07 12.29
CA ALA A 274 3.65 -4.95 12.88
C ALA A 274 3.60 -6.36 12.28
N GLY A 275 2.41 -6.93 12.13
CA GLY A 275 2.21 -8.23 11.49
C GLY A 275 2.70 -8.28 10.06
N MET A 276 2.42 -7.25 9.24
CA MET A 276 2.90 -7.16 7.86
C MET A 276 4.44 -7.15 7.78
N ILE A 277 5.11 -6.45 8.68
CA ILE A 277 6.59 -6.43 8.77
C ILE A 277 7.11 -7.82 9.12
N ILE A 278 6.53 -8.48 10.13
CA ILE A 278 6.91 -9.84 10.53
C ILE A 278 6.73 -10.80 9.35
N GLY A 279 5.58 -10.74 8.67
CA GLY A 279 5.30 -11.56 7.50
C GLY A 279 6.30 -11.35 6.36
N ALA A 280 6.65 -10.11 6.05
CA ALA A 280 7.66 -9.79 5.05
C ALA A 280 9.05 -10.37 5.41
N LEU A 281 9.43 -10.34 6.70
CA LEU A 281 10.67 -10.95 7.18
C LEU A 281 10.65 -12.48 7.08
N LEU A 282 9.51 -13.12 7.32
CA LEU A 282 9.35 -14.57 7.20
C LEU A 282 9.41 -15.05 5.74
N ALA A 283 9.01 -14.21 4.79
CA ALA A 283 9.00 -14.54 3.36
C ALA A 283 10.37 -14.97 2.82
N ARG A 284 11.47 -14.42 3.38
CA ARG A 284 12.86 -14.77 2.97
C ARG A 284 13.20 -16.26 3.08
N TRP A 285 12.52 -16.99 3.96
CA TRP A 285 12.79 -18.43 4.17
C TRP A 285 12.01 -19.34 3.23
N THR A 286 11.01 -18.81 2.54
CA THR A 286 10.07 -19.61 1.74
C THR A 286 10.49 -19.78 0.30
N VAL A 287 11.05 -18.72 -0.31
CA VAL A 287 11.32 -18.66 -1.75
C VAL A 287 12.26 -19.75 -2.29
N PRO A 288 13.26 -20.28 -1.54
CA PRO A 288 14.19 -21.27 -2.10
C PRO A 288 13.74 -22.74 -2.04
N ARG A 289 12.72 -23.11 -1.28
CA ARG A 289 12.57 -24.51 -0.82
C ARG A 289 11.22 -25.20 -1.02
N LEU A 290 10.10 -24.50 -1.29
CA LEU A 290 8.77 -25.09 -1.29
C LEU A 290 8.04 -24.91 -2.62
N ARG A 291 7.00 -25.73 -2.85
CA ARG A 291 6.01 -25.51 -3.91
C ARG A 291 5.21 -24.24 -3.58
N VAL A 292 5.64 -23.12 -4.13
CA VAL A 292 5.22 -21.77 -3.74
C VAL A 292 3.70 -21.60 -3.81
N GLY A 293 3.02 -22.23 -4.76
CA GLY A 293 1.56 -22.20 -4.86
C GLY A 293 0.84 -22.72 -3.62
N TYR A 294 1.33 -23.78 -2.98
CA TYR A 294 0.72 -24.31 -1.76
C TYR A 294 0.98 -23.44 -0.53
N VAL A 295 2.14 -22.78 -0.48
CA VAL A 295 2.42 -21.80 0.59
C VAL A 295 1.45 -20.62 0.49
N VAL A 296 1.29 -20.05 -0.71
CA VAL A 296 0.33 -18.95 -0.93
C VAL A 296 -1.10 -19.39 -0.63
N MET A 297 -1.46 -20.64 -0.97
CA MET A 297 -2.76 -21.22 -0.59
C MET A 297 -2.95 -21.24 0.94
N LEU A 298 -1.99 -21.80 1.67
CA LEU A 298 -2.07 -21.86 3.13
C LEU A 298 -2.19 -20.48 3.76
N LEU A 299 -1.35 -19.54 3.31
CA LEU A 299 -1.40 -18.15 3.77
C LEU A 299 -2.74 -17.49 3.45
N GLY A 300 -3.27 -17.68 2.23
CA GLY A 300 -4.57 -17.13 1.83
C GLY A 300 -5.75 -17.72 2.63
N LEU A 301 -5.74 -19.02 2.92
CA LEU A 301 -6.74 -19.64 3.80
C LEU A 301 -6.62 -19.11 5.23
N THR A 302 -5.40 -18.96 5.75
CA THR A 302 -5.15 -18.34 7.06
C THR A 302 -5.70 -16.92 7.10
N MET A 303 -5.47 -16.11 6.06
CA MET A 303 -6.01 -14.75 5.95
C MET A 303 -7.55 -14.77 5.98
N GLY A 304 -8.18 -15.62 5.16
CA GLY A 304 -9.64 -15.74 5.12
C GLY A 304 -10.23 -16.15 6.46
N ALA A 305 -9.68 -17.18 7.11
CA ALA A 305 -10.11 -17.65 8.42
C ALA A 305 -9.93 -16.58 9.51
N SER A 306 -8.78 -15.89 9.52
CA SER A 306 -8.50 -14.84 10.50
C SER A 306 -9.47 -13.66 10.35
N VAL A 307 -9.74 -13.19 9.12
CA VAL A 307 -10.72 -12.12 8.85
C VAL A 307 -12.10 -12.53 9.32
N ALA A 308 -12.56 -13.74 8.97
CA ALA A 308 -13.86 -14.26 9.40
C ALA A 308 -14.00 -14.35 10.93
N ALA A 309 -12.92 -14.63 11.64
CA ALA A 309 -12.91 -14.84 13.08
C ALA A 309 -12.91 -13.51 13.90
N VAL A 310 -12.52 -12.37 13.33
CA VAL A 310 -12.35 -11.08 14.03
C VAL A 310 -13.55 -10.75 14.95
N PRO A 311 -14.82 -10.73 14.49
CA PRO A 311 -15.95 -10.32 15.33
C PRO A 311 -16.31 -11.34 16.42
N PHE A 312 -15.78 -12.57 16.36
CA PHE A 312 -16.09 -13.65 17.29
C PHE A 312 -14.94 -13.95 18.26
N ALA A 313 -13.87 -13.19 18.20
CA ALA A 313 -12.60 -13.47 18.89
C ALA A 313 -12.59 -13.13 20.40
N GLY A 314 -13.72 -12.73 20.99
CA GLY A 314 -13.83 -12.54 22.45
C GLY A 314 -13.21 -11.24 22.98
N GLY A 315 -13.34 -10.14 22.22
CA GLY A 315 -12.89 -8.80 22.62
C GLY A 315 -11.63 -8.31 21.92
N LEU A 316 -11.05 -7.19 22.39
CA LEU A 316 -9.91 -6.53 21.73
C LEU A 316 -8.69 -7.43 21.58
N ALA A 317 -8.34 -8.21 22.61
CA ALA A 317 -7.17 -9.09 22.59
C ALA A 317 -7.30 -10.19 21.52
N GLY A 318 -8.46 -10.83 21.42
CA GLY A 318 -8.72 -11.84 20.39
C GLY A 318 -8.77 -11.24 18.99
N ALA A 319 -9.43 -10.09 18.81
CA ALA A 319 -9.45 -9.37 17.54
C ALA A 319 -8.01 -8.96 17.11
N LEU A 320 -7.17 -8.51 18.04
CA LEU A 320 -5.77 -8.19 17.79
C LEU A 320 -4.97 -9.41 17.32
N VAL A 321 -5.16 -10.57 17.95
CA VAL A 321 -4.52 -11.82 17.51
C VAL A 321 -4.94 -12.17 16.08
N CYS A 322 -6.24 -12.11 15.78
CA CYS A 322 -6.75 -12.37 14.42
C CYS A 322 -6.15 -11.39 13.40
N ILE A 323 -6.09 -10.11 13.72
CA ILE A 323 -5.52 -9.08 12.84
C ILE A 323 -4.00 -9.28 12.64
N ILE A 324 -3.25 -9.64 13.69
CA ILE A 324 -1.82 -9.94 13.56
C ILE A 324 -1.60 -11.18 12.70
N VAL A 325 -2.34 -12.25 12.90
CA VAL A 325 -2.24 -13.49 12.09
C VAL A 325 -2.57 -13.20 10.63
N PHE A 326 -3.65 -12.44 10.37
CA PHE A 326 -4.00 -11.95 9.04
C PHE A 326 -2.85 -11.15 8.42
N ALA A 327 -2.31 -10.18 9.16
CA ALA A 327 -1.26 -9.27 8.68
C ALA A 327 0.05 -9.99 8.37
N VAL A 328 0.46 -10.94 9.22
CA VAL A 328 1.64 -11.80 8.98
C VAL A 328 1.46 -12.59 7.69
N ALA A 329 0.30 -13.23 7.52
CA ALA A 329 0.01 -14.00 6.31
C ALA A 329 -0.04 -13.11 5.06
N ASN A 330 -0.61 -11.90 5.17
CA ASN A 330 -0.71 -10.92 4.08
C ASN A 330 0.68 -10.40 3.66
N GLY A 331 1.50 -9.93 4.61
CA GLY A 331 2.85 -9.45 4.34
C GLY A 331 3.75 -10.54 3.74
N TRP A 332 3.63 -11.77 4.25
CA TRP A 332 4.36 -12.93 3.72
C TRP A 332 3.91 -13.26 2.29
N SER A 333 2.60 -13.43 2.07
CA SER A 333 2.03 -13.72 0.75
C SER A 333 2.38 -12.64 -0.28
N GLY A 334 2.32 -11.36 0.11
CA GLY A 334 2.63 -10.23 -0.77
C GLY A 334 4.05 -10.30 -1.33
N ILE A 335 5.06 -10.55 -0.48
CA ILE A 335 6.46 -10.69 -0.93
C ILE A 335 6.64 -11.92 -1.82
N VAL A 336 6.02 -13.06 -1.45
CA VAL A 336 6.13 -14.29 -2.23
C VAL A 336 5.50 -14.11 -3.61
N VAL A 337 4.28 -13.61 -3.70
CA VAL A 337 3.58 -13.39 -4.98
C VAL A 337 4.32 -12.37 -5.84
N MET A 338 4.80 -11.27 -5.25
CA MET A 338 5.58 -10.27 -5.96
C MET A 338 6.85 -10.87 -6.57
N THR A 339 7.57 -11.68 -5.79
CA THR A 339 8.77 -12.38 -6.26
C THR A 339 8.46 -13.38 -7.39
N MET A 340 7.36 -14.13 -7.29
CA MET A 340 6.92 -15.03 -8.36
C MET A 340 6.68 -14.29 -9.67
N VAL A 341 5.97 -13.15 -9.61
CA VAL A 341 5.69 -12.33 -10.79
C VAL A 341 6.98 -11.75 -11.38
N GLN A 342 7.92 -11.30 -10.54
CA GLN A 342 9.21 -10.76 -10.99
C GLN A 342 10.07 -11.82 -11.68
N LEU A 343 10.08 -13.06 -11.19
CA LEU A 343 10.82 -14.19 -11.78
C LEU A 343 10.19 -14.66 -13.09
N TRP A 344 8.85 -14.62 -13.18
CA TRP A 344 8.10 -15.07 -14.35
C TRP A 344 8.11 -14.05 -15.50
N ALA A 345 8.09 -12.75 -15.21
CA ALA A 345 7.95 -11.69 -16.21
C ALA A 345 9.24 -11.55 -17.06
N PRO A 346 9.12 -11.37 -18.40
CA PRO A 346 10.26 -11.02 -19.24
C PRO A 346 10.92 -9.73 -18.76
N ARG A 347 12.24 -9.68 -18.67
CA ARG A 347 13.00 -8.54 -18.11
C ARG A 347 12.62 -7.19 -18.75
N HIS A 348 12.48 -7.16 -20.09
CA HIS A 348 12.12 -5.95 -20.84
C HIS A 348 10.65 -5.48 -20.63
N LEU A 349 9.78 -6.32 -20.06
CA LEU A 349 8.38 -6.00 -19.77
C LEU A 349 8.09 -5.91 -18.26
N LEU A 350 9.09 -6.14 -17.42
CA LEU A 350 8.92 -6.23 -15.96
C LEU A 350 8.22 -4.99 -15.41
N ALA A 351 8.65 -3.79 -15.78
CA ALA A 351 8.05 -2.54 -15.31
C ALA A 351 6.56 -2.44 -15.67
N ARG A 352 6.17 -2.85 -16.88
CA ARG A 352 4.78 -2.84 -17.33
C ARG A 352 3.93 -3.88 -16.60
N VAL A 353 4.46 -5.08 -16.36
CA VAL A 353 3.78 -6.13 -15.58
C VAL A 353 3.58 -5.65 -14.14
N MET A 354 4.60 -5.05 -13.52
CA MET A 354 4.52 -4.50 -12.16
C MET A 354 3.51 -3.35 -12.06
N SER A 355 3.40 -2.50 -13.11
CA SER A 355 2.38 -1.43 -13.15
C SER A 355 0.96 -2.00 -13.16
N VAL A 356 0.70 -3.08 -13.92
CA VAL A 356 -0.61 -3.74 -13.92
C VAL A 356 -0.90 -4.39 -12.57
N MET A 357 0.11 -5.01 -11.94
CA MET A 357 -0.03 -5.54 -10.57
C MET A 357 -0.42 -4.44 -9.58
N LEU A 358 0.28 -3.31 -9.62
CA LEU A 358 -0.01 -2.17 -8.75
C LEU A 358 -1.43 -1.61 -9.00
N LEU A 359 -1.84 -1.53 -10.26
CA LEU A 359 -3.20 -1.11 -10.63
C LEU A 359 -4.25 -2.10 -10.11
N ALA A 360 -4.00 -3.42 -10.23
CA ALA A 360 -4.90 -4.44 -9.68
C ALA A 360 -5.01 -4.35 -8.15
N MET A 361 -3.90 -4.04 -7.47
CA MET A 361 -3.88 -3.88 -6.01
C MET A 361 -4.58 -2.61 -5.53
N SER A 362 -4.47 -1.50 -6.25
CA SER A 362 -4.99 -0.20 -5.81
C SER A 362 -6.33 0.17 -6.44
N GLY A 363 -6.60 -0.32 -7.66
CA GLY A 363 -7.76 0.10 -8.46
C GLY A 363 -9.10 -0.39 -7.94
N THR A 364 -9.11 -1.46 -7.12
CA THR A 364 -10.33 -1.99 -6.50
C THR A 364 -10.74 -1.21 -5.24
N PHE A 365 -9.85 -0.42 -4.67
CA PHE A 365 -10.07 0.25 -3.39
C PHE A 365 -11.40 1.05 -3.33
N PRO A 366 -11.71 1.97 -4.27
CA PRO A 366 -12.92 2.79 -4.18
C PRO A 366 -14.20 1.96 -4.21
N LEU A 367 -14.25 0.96 -5.09
CA LEU A 367 -15.40 0.07 -5.21
C LEU A 367 -15.54 -0.80 -3.95
N SER A 368 -14.43 -1.32 -3.45
CA SER A 368 -14.41 -2.17 -2.27
C SER A 368 -14.95 -1.44 -1.03
N VAL A 369 -14.50 -0.21 -0.75
CA VAL A 369 -14.96 0.54 0.43
C VAL A 369 -16.41 0.97 0.31
N ALA A 370 -16.89 1.29 -0.90
CA ALA A 370 -18.31 1.62 -1.15
C ALA A 370 -19.20 0.39 -0.92
N VAL A 371 -18.83 -0.76 -1.48
CA VAL A 371 -19.55 -2.04 -1.29
C VAL A 371 -19.50 -2.47 0.18
N ALA A 372 -18.37 -2.29 0.85
CA ALA A 372 -18.23 -2.61 2.26
C ALA A 372 -19.11 -1.71 3.14
N GLY A 373 -19.17 -0.39 2.85
CA GLY A 373 -20.03 0.54 3.55
C GLY A 373 -21.50 0.11 3.49
N TRP A 374 -21.99 -0.13 2.27
CA TRP A 374 -23.34 -0.65 2.04
C TRP A 374 -23.57 -2.03 2.70
N GLY A 375 -22.61 -2.96 2.54
CA GLY A 375 -22.74 -4.31 3.07
C GLY A 375 -22.75 -4.35 4.60
N VAL A 376 -21.89 -3.56 5.26
CA VAL A 376 -21.85 -3.46 6.73
C VAL A 376 -23.13 -2.81 7.26
N GLU A 377 -23.64 -1.79 6.58
CA GLU A 377 -24.90 -1.13 6.96
C GLU A 377 -26.10 -2.06 6.81
N ARG A 378 -26.15 -2.86 5.73
CA ARG A 378 -27.30 -3.73 5.41
C ARG A 378 -27.31 -5.04 6.18
N PHE A 379 -26.16 -5.70 6.32
CA PHE A 379 -26.03 -7.05 6.87
C PHE A 379 -25.37 -7.10 8.26
N GLY A 380 -24.85 -5.98 8.71
CA GLY A 380 -24.09 -5.90 9.95
C GLY A 380 -22.61 -6.30 9.78
N VAL A 381 -21.79 -5.82 10.73
CA VAL A 381 -20.32 -5.93 10.67
C VAL A 381 -19.83 -7.38 10.77
N ALA A 382 -20.46 -8.21 11.61
CA ALA A 382 -20.07 -9.61 11.79
C ALA A 382 -20.31 -10.44 10.53
N THR A 383 -21.48 -10.29 9.90
CA THR A 383 -21.84 -10.96 8.65
C THR A 383 -20.89 -10.53 7.53
N PHE A 384 -20.54 -9.22 7.46
CA PHE A 384 -19.59 -8.74 6.47
C PHE A 384 -18.20 -9.40 6.62
N PHE A 385 -17.66 -9.49 7.85
CA PHE A 385 -16.39 -10.17 8.09
C PHE A 385 -16.41 -11.65 7.69
N LEU A 386 -17.51 -12.37 7.97
CA LEU A 386 -17.68 -13.75 7.52
C LEU A 386 -17.66 -13.86 5.99
N LEU A 387 -18.47 -13.05 5.30
CA LEU A 387 -18.53 -13.06 3.84
C LEU A 387 -17.19 -12.66 3.22
N ALA A 388 -16.50 -11.67 3.79
CA ALA A 388 -15.18 -11.24 3.38
C ALA A 388 -14.15 -12.39 3.50
N GLY A 389 -14.09 -13.05 4.65
CA GLY A 389 -13.19 -14.19 4.87
C GLY A 389 -13.52 -15.38 3.97
N CYS A 390 -14.79 -15.72 3.78
CA CYS A 390 -15.22 -16.78 2.87
C CYS A 390 -14.89 -16.47 1.40
N SER A 391 -15.09 -15.23 0.94
CA SER A 391 -14.76 -14.84 -0.43
C SER A 391 -13.25 -14.87 -0.69
N MET A 392 -12.44 -14.50 0.30
CA MET A 392 -10.97 -14.60 0.23
C MET A 392 -10.52 -16.07 0.15
N ALA A 393 -11.09 -16.95 1.00
CA ALA A 393 -10.82 -18.38 0.96
C ALA A 393 -11.25 -19.00 -0.37
N ALA A 394 -12.41 -18.64 -0.89
CA ALA A 394 -12.89 -19.11 -2.20
C ALA A 394 -11.99 -18.66 -3.34
N GLY A 395 -11.53 -17.40 -3.32
CA GLY A 395 -10.62 -16.87 -4.33
C GLY A 395 -9.28 -17.62 -4.37
N ILE A 396 -8.69 -17.95 -3.22
CA ILE A 396 -7.43 -18.69 -3.17
C ILE A 396 -7.61 -20.17 -3.53
N LEU A 397 -8.73 -20.77 -3.12
CA LEU A 397 -9.08 -22.15 -3.53
C LEU A 397 -9.28 -22.23 -5.05
N TRP A 398 -9.93 -21.22 -5.64
CA TRP A 398 -10.01 -21.13 -7.11
C TRP A 398 -8.63 -20.98 -7.74
N ALA A 399 -7.75 -20.13 -7.22
CA ALA A 399 -6.41 -19.94 -7.77
C ALA A 399 -5.58 -21.22 -7.77
N ILE A 400 -5.66 -22.05 -6.72
CA ILE A 400 -4.91 -23.32 -6.64
C ILE A 400 -5.45 -24.40 -7.59
N THR A 401 -6.72 -24.32 -8.05
CA THR A 401 -7.23 -25.21 -9.09
C THR A 401 -6.57 -24.96 -10.44
N GLN A 402 -5.98 -23.77 -10.63
CA GLN A 402 -5.31 -23.41 -11.89
C GLN A 402 -3.90 -24.00 -11.95
N PRO A 403 -3.60 -24.92 -12.92
CA PRO A 403 -2.29 -25.57 -12.99
C PRO A 403 -1.13 -24.60 -13.13
N ALA A 404 -1.34 -23.48 -13.83
CA ALA A 404 -0.34 -22.44 -14.03
C ALA A 404 0.13 -21.79 -12.72
N PHE A 405 -0.73 -21.71 -11.71
CA PHE A 405 -0.42 -21.19 -10.39
C PHE A 405 0.13 -22.27 -9.45
N ARG A 406 -0.59 -23.42 -9.39
CA ARG A 406 -0.24 -24.54 -8.51
C ARG A 406 1.14 -25.11 -8.77
N ASN A 407 1.50 -25.27 -10.05
CA ASN A 407 2.72 -25.96 -10.47
C ASN A 407 3.89 -25.00 -10.72
N PHE A 408 3.72 -23.69 -10.43
CA PHE A 408 4.77 -22.69 -10.61
C PHE A 408 6.05 -23.08 -9.86
N ARG A 409 7.18 -23.01 -10.57
CA ARG A 409 8.52 -23.23 -10.00
C ARG A 409 9.39 -21.99 -10.22
N PRO A 410 10.28 -21.65 -9.26
CA PRO A 410 11.29 -20.63 -9.48
C PRO A 410 12.15 -21.02 -10.71
N GLY A 411 12.09 -20.22 -11.76
CA GLY A 411 12.73 -20.53 -13.05
C GLY A 411 11.76 -20.64 -14.23
N ASP A 412 10.46 -20.85 -13.97
CA ASP A 412 9.44 -20.77 -15.02
C ASP A 412 9.34 -19.32 -15.52
N GLN A 413 9.72 -19.10 -16.77
CA GLN A 413 9.56 -17.82 -17.44
C GLN A 413 8.42 -17.88 -18.45
N PHE A 414 7.87 -16.72 -18.82
CA PHE A 414 6.87 -16.64 -19.85
C PHE A 414 7.40 -17.19 -21.18
N ALA A 415 6.92 -18.38 -21.58
CA ALA A 415 7.37 -19.15 -22.76
C ALA A 415 6.86 -18.57 -24.11
N GLY A 416 6.77 -17.25 -24.24
CA GLY A 416 6.27 -16.58 -25.45
C GLY A 416 7.23 -16.62 -26.66
N SER A 417 8.46 -17.15 -26.52
CA SER A 417 9.45 -17.15 -27.59
C SER A 417 10.24 -18.46 -27.78
N ALA A 418 10.18 -19.42 -26.87
CA ALA A 418 10.98 -20.66 -26.98
C ALA A 418 10.36 -21.71 -27.93
N GLY A 419 9.07 -21.62 -28.22
CA GLY A 419 8.40 -22.60 -29.11
C GLY A 419 8.58 -22.34 -30.60
N ALA A 420 9.00 -21.16 -31.02
CA ALA A 420 9.17 -20.83 -32.45
C ALA A 420 10.60 -21.10 -32.97
N VAL A 421 11.60 -21.16 -32.09
CA VAL A 421 13.00 -21.39 -32.50
C VAL A 421 13.38 -22.87 -32.43
N ALA A 422 12.79 -23.64 -31.49
CA ALA A 422 13.08 -25.08 -31.38
C ALA A 422 12.34 -25.96 -32.40
N GLY A 423 11.30 -25.42 -33.09
CA GLY A 423 10.61 -26.11 -34.18
C GLY A 423 11.30 -25.97 -35.54
N GLY A 424 12.12 -24.92 -35.72
CA GLY A 424 12.83 -24.64 -36.98
C GLY A 424 14.12 -25.44 -37.14
N THR A 425 14.82 -25.74 -36.07
CA THR A 425 16.12 -26.44 -36.13
C THR A 425 16.01 -27.95 -36.18
N ARG A 426 14.89 -28.56 -35.80
CA ARG A 426 14.70 -30.02 -35.92
C ARG A 426 14.25 -30.52 -37.32
N LEU A 427 13.73 -29.62 -38.14
CA LEU A 427 13.32 -29.98 -39.51
C LEU A 427 14.45 -29.84 -40.54
N ASP A 428 15.54 -29.15 -40.19
CA ASP A 428 16.70 -29.00 -41.08
C ASP A 428 17.79 -30.03 -40.81
N GLU A 429 17.79 -30.73 -39.66
CA GLU A 429 18.73 -31.86 -39.38
C GLU A 429 18.22 -33.21 -39.94
N GLU A 430 16.94 -33.39 -40.22
CA GLU A 430 16.40 -34.59 -40.87
C GLU A 430 16.44 -34.52 -42.40
N ARG A 431 16.93 -33.41 -43.01
CA ARG A 431 17.08 -33.26 -44.45
C ARG A 431 18.52 -33.17 -44.95
N ARG A 432 19.50 -33.44 -44.07
CA ARG A 432 20.89 -33.67 -44.46
C ARG A 432 21.33 -35.09 -44.05
#